data_9b4987786a1632105e715ded740c6a73
#
_entry.id   9b4987786a1632105e715ded740c6a73
#
_cell.length_a   1.000
_cell.length_b   1.000
_cell.length_c   1.000
_cell.angle_alpha   90.00
_cell.angle_beta   90.00
_cell.angle_gamma   90.00
#
_symmetry.space_group_name_H-M   'P 1'
#
loop_
_entity.id
_entity.type
_entity.pdbx_description
1 polymer ?
#
loop_
_entity_poly.entity_id
_entity_poly.type
_entity_poly.pdbx_seq_one_letter_code
_entity_poly.pdbx_strand_id
1 'polypeptide(L)'
;LSNGLTLGTPLKDQPIRIRGQDGQIWTPQNYDRKFRQSVPLMEALASSLNVPTVNLGLQVGLDKVVDTLHKLGVQQEIQPYPSLVLGAVALSPMEVNQMYLPIANQGLTQPLSAIRAVVNSDGSQLYQHDETAKRVTDPQASWLTLFAMTKTVSQGTARALGAKFPGATMAAKTGTTNELRDSWFAGMDNNELVSVWVGRDDNQPAGLTGASGALQLFSGYMSQRGVNSLGLKMPEGVSWASFSRASGARVASDCPGSLQVPAKLAGLGAPASCASPVSNPVNALDQWFGGFFN
;
A
#
# COMPACT_ATOMS: atom_id res chain seq x y z
N LEU A 1 1.38 -0.02 9.66
CA LEU A 1 1.38 1.30 10.32
C LEU A 1 0.52 1.29 11.58
N SER A 2 -0.67 0.66 11.56
CA SER A 2 -1.51 0.48 12.76
C SER A 2 -0.85 -0.38 13.84
N ASN A 3 0.14 -1.18 13.52
CA ASN A 3 0.88 -2.08 14.42
C ASN A 3 2.21 -1.49 14.92
N GLY A 4 2.35 -0.16 14.97
CA GLY A 4 3.54 0.51 15.49
C GLY A 4 4.72 0.63 14.53
N LEU A 5 4.61 0.09 13.30
CA LEU A 5 5.63 0.29 12.28
C LEU A 5 5.57 1.70 11.70
N THR A 6 6.71 2.23 11.28
CA THR A 6 6.82 3.54 10.62
C THR A 6 7.16 3.39 9.13
N LEU A 7 7.02 4.45 8.38
CA LEU A 7 7.45 4.48 6.96
C LEU A 7 8.98 4.35 6.82
N GLY A 8 9.73 4.61 7.89
CA GLY A 8 11.18 4.43 7.97
C GLY A 8 11.61 3.04 8.45
N THR A 9 10.68 2.16 8.84
CA THR A 9 11.02 0.81 9.31
C THR A 9 11.79 0.04 8.24
N PRO A 10 13.01 -0.48 8.53
CA PRO A 10 13.77 -1.28 7.59
C PRO A 10 13.13 -2.66 7.43
N LEU A 11 12.93 -3.07 6.19
CA LEU A 11 12.41 -4.39 5.83
C LEU A 11 13.53 -5.22 5.21
N LYS A 12 13.62 -6.50 5.57
CA LYS A 12 14.58 -7.43 4.98
C LYS A 12 14.29 -7.65 3.50
N ASP A 13 15.27 -7.40 2.63
CA ASP A 13 15.24 -7.68 1.19
C ASP A 13 16.34 -8.69 0.84
N GLN A 14 16.18 -9.91 1.34
CA GLN A 14 17.10 -11.04 1.19
C GLN A 14 16.33 -12.27 0.72
N PRO A 15 16.97 -13.23 0.03
CA PRO A 15 16.31 -14.47 -0.38
C PRO A 15 15.60 -15.16 0.80
N ILE A 16 14.33 -15.50 0.61
CA ILE A 16 13.51 -16.21 1.60
C ILE A 16 12.91 -17.47 0.97
N ARG A 17 12.80 -18.52 1.76
CA ARG A 17 12.15 -19.79 1.38
C ARG A 17 11.04 -20.07 2.37
N ILE A 18 9.82 -20.21 1.89
CA ILE A 18 8.63 -20.43 2.70
C ILE A 18 8.07 -21.80 2.34
N ARG A 19 7.92 -22.67 3.33
CA ARG A 19 7.29 -23.98 3.13
C ARG A 19 5.77 -23.81 3.26
N GLY A 20 5.03 -24.17 2.22
CA GLY A 20 3.57 -24.23 2.23
C GLY A 20 3.06 -25.42 3.05
N GLN A 21 1.77 -25.43 3.36
CA GLN A 21 1.11 -26.54 4.04
C GLN A 21 1.14 -27.85 3.21
N ASP A 22 1.20 -27.73 1.90
CA ASP A 22 1.37 -28.80 0.93
C ASP A 22 2.82 -29.34 0.84
N GLY A 23 3.74 -28.79 1.66
CA GLY A 23 5.15 -29.13 1.66
C GLY A 23 5.97 -28.50 0.54
N GLN A 24 5.34 -27.80 -0.42
CA GLN A 24 6.04 -27.09 -1.48
C GLN A 24 6.81 -25.89 -0.92
N ILE A 25 7.96 -25.58 -1.55
CA ILE A 25 8.76 -24.42 -1.15
C ILE A 25 8.51 -23.29 -2.14
N TRP A 26 7.96 -22.19 -1.63
CA TRP A 26 7.83 -20.95 -2.37
C TRP A 26 9.02 -20.03 -2.10
N THR A 27 9.59 -19.48 -3.18
CA THR A 27 10.74 -18.57 -3.13
C THR A 27 10.40 -17.30 -3.88
N PRO A 28 9.77 -16.30 -3.22
CA PRO A 28 9.43 -15.03 -3.87
C PRO A 28 10.68 -14.29 -4.32
N GLN A 29 10.56 -13.58 -5.44
CA GLN A 29 11.62 -12.75 -5.99
C GLN A 29 11.09 -11.34 -6.27
N ASN A 30 11.97 -10.34 -6.17
CA ASN A 30 11.69 -9.02 -6.70
C ASN A 30 11.61 -9.06 -8.24
N TYR A 31 10.82 -8.16 -8.83
CA TYR A 31 10.65 -8.11 -10.29
C TYR A 31 11.98 -7.96 -11.05
N ASP A 32 12.90 -7.15 -10.51
CA ASP A 32 14.25 -6.93 -11.06
C ASP A 32 15.27 -8.02 -10.68
N ARG A 33 14.84 -9.05 -9.92
CA ARG A 33 15.66 -10.17 -9.41
C ARG A 33 16.86 -9.72 -8.55
N LYS A 34 16.82 -8.50 -8.00
CA LYS A 34 17.88 -7.97 -7.12
C LYS A 34 17.43 -7.97 -5.67
N PHE A 35 18.39 -8.14 -4.77
CA PHE A 35 18.21 -8.04 -3.33
C PHE A 35 19.06 -6.90 -2.79
N ARG A 36 18.49 -6.06 -1.91
CA ARG A 36 19.09 -4.83 -1.40
C ARG A 36 19.52 -4.94 0.05
N GLN A 37 19.47 -6.15 0.62
CA GLN A 37 19.69 -6.48 2.03
C GLN A 37 18.58 -5.92 2.94
N SER A 38 18.39 -4.62 2.93
CA SER A 38 17.36 -3.91 3.70
C SER A 38 16.89 -2.66 2.96
N VAL A 39 15.59 -2.37 3.04
CA VAL A 39 14.99 -1.17 2.46
C VAL A 39 13.95 -0.59 3.42
N PRO A 40 13.79 0.74 3.52
CA PRO A 40 12.70 1.34 4.27
C PRO A 40 11.33 0.94 3.73
N LEU A 41 10.33 0.78 4.61
CA LEU A 41 8.96 0.40 4.24
C LEU A 41 8.39 1.27 3.12
N MET A 42 8.57 2.60 3.21
CA MET A 42 8.09 3.52 2.16
C MET A 42 8.70 3.23 0.79
N GLU A 43 10.00 2.94 0.75
CA GLU A 43 10.72 2.65 -0.50
C GLU A 43 10.32 1.28 -1.07
N ALA A 44 10.08 0.29 -0.19
CA ALA A 44 9.56 -1.02 -0.58
C ALA A 44 8.19 -0.90 -1.25
N LEU A 45 7.28 -0.08 -0.68
CA LEU A 45 5.97 0.19 -1.28
C LEU A 45 6.10 0.94 -2.60
N ALA A 46 6.88 2.02 -2.64
CA ALA A 46 7.04 2.87 -3.83
C ALA A 46 7.61 2.10 -5.02
N SER A 47 8.58 1.23 -4.77
CA SER A 47 9.23 0.38 -5.78
C SER A 47 8.52 -0.96 -5.98
N SER A 48 7.43 -1.23 -5.23
CA SER A 48 6.66 -2.48 -5.31
C SER A 48 7.53 -3.74 -5.15
N LEU A 49 8.42 -3.74 -4.14
CA LEU A 49 9.34 -4.85 -3.89
C LEU A 49 8.60 -6.01 -3.22
N ASN A 50 8.69 -7.20 -3.81
CA ASN A 50 7.96 -8.36 -3.35
C ASN A 50 8.54 -8.93 -2.05
N VAL A 51 9.86 -9.15 -2.01
CA VAL A 51 10.50 -9.83 -0.88
C VAL A 51 10.37 -9.06 0.43
N PRO A 52 10.62 -7.74 0.49
CA PRO A 52 10.35 -6.95 1.70
C PRO A 52 8.87 -6.97 2.11
N THR A 53 7.96 -6.99 1.14
CA THR A 53 6.51 -7.02 1.39
C THR A 53 6.10 -8.36 2.01
N VAL A 54 6.65 -9.47 1.53
CA VAL A 54 6.41 -10.80 2.11
C VAL A 54 6.94 -10.87 3.53
N ASN A 55 8.18 -10.41 3.77
CA ASN A 55 8.74 -10.34 5.12
C ASN A 55 7.89 -9.50 6.06
N LEU A 56 7.39 -8.34 5.59
CA LEU A 56 6.47 -7.49 6.35
C LEU A 56 5.16 -8.21 6.69
N GLY A 57 4.55 -8.89 5.72
CA GLY A 57 3.30 -9.62 5.93
C GLY A 57 3.44 -10.75 6.94
N LEU A 58 4.53 -11.51 6.89
CA LEU A 58 4.84 -12.55 7.88
C LEU A 58 5.09 -11.95 9.27
N GLN A 59 5.79 -10.82 9.34
CA GLN A 59 6.03 -10.11 10.60
C GLN A 59 4.75 -9.57 11.24
N VAL A 60 3.85 -9.00 10.45
CA VAL A 60 2.56 -8.46 10.93
C VAL A 60 1.62 -9.59 11.34
N GLY A 61 1.69 -10.73 10.66
CA GLY A 61 0.79 -11.86 10.77
C GLY A 61 -0.29 -11.85 9.68
N LEU A 62 -0.40 -12.95 8.95
CA LEU A 62 -1.29 -13.05 7.79
C LEU A 62 -2.77 -12.94 8.18
N ASP A 63 -3.17 -13.44 9.35
CA ASP A 63 -4.54 -13.29 9.85
C ASP A 63 -4.92 -11.82 10.04
N LYS A 64 -3.99 -10.97 10.54
CA LYS A 64 -4.21 -9.53 10.66
C LYS A 64 -4.30 -8.84 9.28
N VAL A 65 -3.63 -9.38 8.27
CA VAL A 65 -3.77 -8.91 6.89
C VAL A 65 -5.16 -9.24 6.38
N VAL A 66 -5.64 -10.47 6.57
CA VAL A 66 -7.02 -10.91 6.22
C VAL A 66 -8.05 -10.03 6.91
N ASP A 67 -7.95 -9.86 8.24
CA ASP A 67 -8.84 -8.99 9.01
C ASP A 67 -8.87 -7.55 8.47
N THR A 68 -7.71 -7.05 8.04
CA THR A 68 -7.63 -5.71 7.47
C THR A 68 -8.33 -5.65 6.11
N LEU A 69 -8.17 -6.65 5.24
CA LEU A 69 -8.87 -6.71 3.97
C LEU A 69 -10.39 -6.76 4.14
N HIS A 70 -10.89 -7.53 5.10
CA HIS A 70 -12.33 -7.55 5.44
C HIS A 70 -12.81 -6.19 5.94
N LYS A 71 -12.05 -5.50 6.81
CA LYS A 71 -12.37 -4.12 7.25
C LYS A 71 -12.39 -3.14 6.10
N LEU A 72 -11.55 -3.33 5.09
CA LEU A 72 -11.49 -2.52 3.87
C LEU A 72 -12.62 -2.86 2.87
N GLY A 73 -13.45 -3.86 3.15
CA GLY A 73 -14.65 -4.17 2.38
C GLY A 73 -14.56 -5.41 1.50
N VAL A 74 -13.48 -6.19 1.55
CA VAL A 74 -13.41 -7.49 0.86
C VAL A 74 -14.30 -8.48 1.59
N GLN A 75 -15.30 -9.04 0.88
CA GLN A 75 -16.34 -9.89 1.48
C GLN A 75 -16.04 -11.39 1.38
N GLN A 76 -15.26 -11.79 0.36
CA GLN A 76 -14.97 -13.20 0.14
C GLN A 76 -14.08 -13.80 1.22
N GLU A 77 -14.18 -15.11 1.41
CA GLU A 77 -13.26 -15.85 2.27
C GLU A 77 -11.84 -15.80 1.69
N ILE A 78 -10.88 -15.45 2.54
CA ILE A 78 -9.48 -15.30 2.17
C ILE A 78 -8.64 -16.27 2.99
N GLN A 79 -7.90 -17.12 2.31
CA GLN A 79 -6.94 -18.00 2.96
C GLN A 79 -5.64 -17.23 3.27
N PRO A 80 -5.09 -17.34 4.49
CA PRO A 80 -3.91 -16.60 4.92
C PRO A 80 -2.59 -17.18 4.34
N TYR A 81 -2.53 -17.31 3.02
CA TYR A 81 -1.28 -17.71 2.37
C TYR A 81 -0.29 -16.54 2.27
N PRO A 82 1.02 -16.79 2.36
CA PRO A 82 2.04 -15.74 2.23
C PRO A 82 1.96 -14.92 0.94
N SER A 83 1.48 -15.51 -0.15
CA SER A 83 1.27 -14.82 -1.43
C SER A 83 0.16 -13.76 -1.40
N LEU A 84 -0.74 -13.81 -0.39
CA LEU A 84 -1.80 -12.82 -0.18
C LEU A 84 -1.25 -11.38 -0.13
N VAL A 85 -0.11 -11.18 0.54
CA VAL A 85 0.50 -9.85 0.69
C VAL A 85 1.05 -9.28 -0.61
N LEU A 86 1.12 -10.09 -1.66
CA LEU A 86 1.45 -9.68 -3.03
C LEU A 86 0.21 -9.50 -3.90
N GLY A 87 -0.99 -9.63 -3.32
CA GLY A 87 -2.26 -9.46 -4.03
C GLY A 87 -2.78 -10.73 -4.71
N ALA A 88 -2.36 -11.92 -4.24
CA ALA A 88 -2.88 -13.19 -4.75
C ALA A 88 -4.32 -13.45 -4.24
N VAL A 89 -5.23 -12.58 -4.64
CA VAL A 89 -6.66 -12.64 -4.37
C VAL A 89 -7.40 -12.08 -5.59
N ALA A 90 -8.44 -12.79 -6.06
CA ALA A 90 -9.23 -12.34 -7.19
C ALA A 90 -10.28 -11.32 -6.71
N LEU A 91 -10.20 -10.10 -7.21
CA LEU A 91 -11.11 -8.99 -6.91
C LEU A 91 -11.59 -8.34 -8.21
N SER A 92 -12.85 -7.93 -8.23
CA SER A 92 -13.36 -7.06 -9.29
C SER A 92 -12.81 -5.63 -9.14
N PRO A 93 -12.81 -4.81 -10.20
CA PRO A 93 -12.44 -3.39 -10.12
C PRO A 93 -13.26 -2.61 -9.08
N MET A 94 -14.52 -2.96 -8.87
CA MET A 94 -15.37 -2.33 -7.87
C MET A 94 -14.92 -2.68 -6.45
N GLU A 95 -14.56 -3.94 -6.18
CA GLU A 95 -14.02 -4.37 -4.88
C GLU A 95 -12.64 -3.72 -4.62
N VAL A 96 -11.80 -3.58 -5.64
CA VAL A 96 -10.53 -2.84 -5.52
C VAL A 96 -10.79 -1.38 -5.16
N ASN A 97 -11.73 -0.70 -5.81
CA ASN A 97 -12.12 0.66 -5.41
C ASN A 97 -12.66 0.70 -3.98
N GLN A 98 -13.54 -0.24 -3.60
CA GLN A 98 -14.06 -0.32 -2.23
C GLN A 98 -12.93 -0.45 -1.20
N MET A 99 -11.92 -1.29 -1.50
CA MET A 99 -10.76 -1.51 -0.63
C MET A 99 -9.85 -0.29 -0.49
N TYR A 100 -9.64 0.48 -1.57
CA TYR A 100 -8.82 1.68 -1.53
C TYR A 100 -9.55 2.92 -0.98
N LEU A 101 -10.88 2.93 -0.98
CA LEU A 101 -11.68 4.08 -0.53
C LEU A 101 -11.33 4.55 0.89
N PRO A 102 -11.16 3.69 1.91
CA PRO A 102 -10.76 4.14 3.25
C PRO A 102 -9.35 4.76 3.28
N ILE A 103 -8.45 4.34 2.40
CA ILE A 103 -7.10 4.93 2.30
C ILE A 103 -7.22 6.36 1.74
N ALA A 104 -7.99 6.54 0.67
CA ALA A 104 -8.25 7.86 0.08
C ALA A 104 -8.99 8.79 1.04
N ASN A 105 -9.86 8.24 1.89
CA ASN A 105 -10.83 8.98 2.71
C ASN A 105 -10.52 8.94 4.20
N GLN A 106 -9.23 8.89 4.56
CA GLN A 106 -8.72 8.94 5.95
C GLN A 106 -9.43 7.95 6.90
N GLY A 107 -9.66 6.74 6.43
CA GLY A 107 -10.24 5.65 7.21
C GLY A 107 -11.75 5.55 7.15
N LEU A 108 -12.42 6.42 6.42
CA LEU A 108 -13.86 6.37 6.19
C LEU A 108 -14.18 5.59 4.92
N THR A 109 -15.22 4.77 4.97
CA THR A 109 -15.77 4.05 3.83
C THR A 109 -17.28 4.19 3.79
N GLN A 110 -17.84 3.98 2.62
CA GLN A 110 -19.27 3.80 2.38
C GLN A 110 -19.44 2.75 1.28
N PRO A 111 -20.56 2.05 1.20
CA PRO A 111 -20.80 1.11 0.10
C PRO A 111 -20.78 1.84 -1.24
N LEU A 112 -20.09 1.26 -2.22
CA LEU A 112 -20.13 1.77 -3.59
C LEU A 112 -21.40 1.29 -4.28
N SER A 113 -22.01 2.17 -5.08
CA SER A 113 -23.20 1.85 -5.88
C SER A 113 -23.17 2.56 -7.21
N ALA A 114 -23.64 1.88 -8.26
CA ALA A 114 -23.89 2.49 -9.58
C ALA A 114 -25.24 3.20 -9.64
N ILE A 115 -26.16 2.91 -8.70
CA ILE A 115 -27.51 3.48 -8.66
C ILE A 115 -27.62 4.30 -7.37
N ARG A 116 -27.71 5.61 -7.50
CA ARG A 116 -27.85 6.54 -6.39
C ARG A 116 -29.28 6.59 -5.85
N ALA A 117 -30.25 6.69 -6.75
CA ALA A 117 -31.66 6.70 -6.41
C ALA A 117 -32.50 6.16 -7.57
N VAL A 118 -33.70 5.64 -7.25
CA VAL A 118 -34.75 5.31 -8.20
C VAL A 118 -35.99 6.09 -7.77
N VAL A 119 -36.56 6.84 -8.70
CA VAL A 119 -37.79 7.63 -8.49
C VAL A 119 -38.88 7.19 -9.46
N ASN A 120 -40.13 7.25 -9.03
CA ASN A 120 -41.29 6.98 -9.85
C ASN A 120 -41.60 8.18 -10.78
N SER A 121 -42.53 8.00 -11.73
CA SER A 121 -42.96 9.06 -12.66
C SER A 121 -43.61 10.26 -11.98
N ASP A 122 -44.18 10.08 -10.78
CA ASP A 122 -44.75 11.13 -9.94
C ASP A 122 -43.73 11.81 -9.03
N GLY A 123 -42.44 11.43 -9.11
CA GLY A 123 -41.36 11.97 -8.27
C GLY A 123 -41.22 11.26 -6.92
N SER A 124 -42.05 10.28 -6.60
CA SER A 124 -41.91 9.50 -5.37
C SER A 124 -40.66 8.63 -5.40
N GLN A 125 -39.90 8.59 -4.30
CA GLN A 125 -38.66 7.84 -4.18
C GLN A 125 -38.94 6.36 -3.91
N LEU A 126 -38.46 5.50 -4.80
CA LEU A 126 -38.56 4.04 -4.68
C LEU A 126 -37.32 3.44 -3.99
N TYR A 127 -36.18 4.04 -4.22
CA TYR A 127 -34.90 3.61 -3.65
C TYR A 127 -33.97 4.79 -3.46
N GLN A 128 -33.20 4.77 -2.39
CA GLN A 128 -32.07 5.67 -2.13
C GLN A 128 -30.90 4.85 -1.62
N HIS A 129 -29.74 5.03 -2.24
CA HIS A 129 -28.51 4.41 -1.76
C HIS A 129 -28.11 4.98 -0.39
N ASP A 130 -27.71 4.11 0.53
CA ASP A 130 -27.15 4.55 1.82
C ASP A 130 -25.72 5.06 1.63
N GLU A 131 -25.57 6.38 1.75
CA GLU A 131 -24.27 7.07 1.65
C GLU A 131 -23.61 7.27 3.04
N THR A 132 -24.09 6.58 4.08
CA THR A 132 -23.56 6.75 5.44
C THR A 132 -22.12 6.26 5.53
N ALA A 133 -21.21 7.20 5.77
CA ALA A 133 -19.80 6.89 5.93
C ALA A 133 -19.53 6.24 7.30
N LYS A 134 -18.72 5.18 7.30
CA LYS A 134 -18.29 4.46 8.51
C LYS A 134 -16.77 4.48 8.61
N ARG A 135 -16.23 4.66 9.82
CA ARG A 135 -14.79 4.53 10.06
C ARG A 135 -14.42 3.07 10.23
N VAL A 136 -13.51 2.59 9.38
CA VAL A 136 -13.06 1.19 9.36
C VAL A 136 -11.56 1.04 9.63
N THR A 137 -10.79 2.14 9.48
CA THR A 137 -9.35 2.13 9.78
C THR A 137 -8.95 3.40 10.54
N ASP A 138 -7.77 3.36 11.16
CA ASP A 138 -7.14 4.50 11.83
C ASP A 138 -6.84 5.60 10.78
N PRO A 139 -7.32 6.85 10.97
CA PRO A 139 -7.12 7.94 10.03
C PRO A 139 -5.63 8.27 9.81
N GLN A 140 -4.80 8.16 10.84
CA GLN A 140 -3.37 8.40 10.73
C GLN A 140 -2.68 7.32 9.88
N ALA A 141 -3.03 6.04 10.09
CA ALA A 141 -2.49 4.93 9.29
C ALA A 141 -2.93 5.02 7.82
N SER A 142 -4.19 5.38 7.57
CA SER A 142 -4.73 5.59 6.22
C SER A 142 -3.99 6.73 5.53
N TRP A 143 -3.84 7.87 6.19
CA TRP A 143 -3.12 9.01 5.66
C TRP A 143 -1.63 8.70 5.38
N LEU A 144 -0.94 8.01 6.29
CA LEU A 144 0.44 7.58 6.10
C LEU A 144 0.58 6.62 4.92
N THR A 145 -0.40 5.74 4.72
CA THR A 145 -0.45 4.85 3.55
C THR A 145 -0.66 5.65 2.27
N LEU A 146 -1.62 6.59 2.26
CA LEU A 146 -1.84 7.51 1.13
C LEU A 146 -0.58 8.31 0.80
N PHE A 147 0.08 8.87 1.82
CA PHE A 147 1.36 9.58 1.65
C PHE A 147 2.43 8.67 1.01
N ALA A 148 2.58 7.43 1.50
CA ALA A 148 3.54 6.49 0.92
C ALA A 148 3.20 6.15 -0.54
N MET A 149 1.90 6.06 -0.88
CA MET A 149 1.45 5.84 -2.26
C MET A 149 1.77 7.02 -3.18
N THR A 150 1.94 8.25 -2.68
CA THR A 150 2.42 9.36 -3.53
C THR A 150 3.86 9.14 -4.00
N LYS A 151 4.65 8.36 -3.25
CA LYS A 151 6.03 8.03 -3.62
C LYS A 151 6.12 7.07 -4.80
N THR A 152 5.07 6.28 -5.07
CA THR A 152 5.02 5.48 -6.30
C THR A 152 4.96 6.36 -7.55
N VAL A 153 4.28 7.51 -7.46
CA VAL A 153 4.14 8.49 -8.54
C VAL A 153 5.38 9.37 -8.67
N SER A 154 5.95 9.83 -7.55
CA SER A 154 7.09 10.75 -7.60
C SER A 154 8.44 10.06 -7.90
N GLN A 155 8.61 8.81 -7.50
CA GLN A 155 9.92 8.12 -7.61
C GLN A 155 9.83 6.61 -7.85
N GLY A 156 8.62 6.02 -7.86
CA GLY A 156 8.41 4.59 -7.90
C GLY A 156 7.89 4.07 -9.25
N THR A 157 7.06 3.02 -9.17
CA THR A 157 6.56 2.28 -10.34
C THR A 157 5.60 3.07 -11.21
N ALA A 158 5.02 4.16 -10.71
CA ALA A 158 4.12 5.06 -11.43
C ALA A 158 4.79 6.40 -11.82
N ARG A 159 6.13 6.50 -11.83
CA ARG A 159 6.85 7.75 -12.12
C ARG A 159 6.52 8.39 -13.48
N ALA A 160 6.09 7.57 -14.44
CA ALA A 160 5.64 8.08 -15.75
C ALA A 160 4.42 9.00 -15.60
N LEU A 161 3.53 8.72 -14.63
CA LEU A 161 2.39 9.58 -14.32
C LEU A 161 2.85 10.93 -13.75
N GLY A 162 3.81 10.91 -12.80
CA GLY A 162 4.39 12.14 -12.24
C GLY A 162 5.11 13.00 -13.29
N ALA A 163 5.81 12.37 -14.23
CA ALA A 163 6.45 13.06 -15.34
C ALA A 163 5.44 13.70 -16.31
N LYS A 164 4.28 13.04 -16.52
CA LYS A 164 3.24 13.56 -17.41
C LYS A 164 2.44 14.71 -16.80
N PHE A 165 2.28 14.73 -15.48
CA PHE A 165 1.53 15.77 -14.76
C PHE A 165 2.45 16.48 -13.74
N PRO A 166 3.44 17.27 -14.22
CA PRO A 166 4.39 17.93 -13.35
C PRO A 166 3.69 18.89 -12.39
N GLY A 167 4.13 18.90 -11.13
CA GLY A 167 3.52 19.73 -10.08
C GLY A 167 2.24 19.17 -9.45
N ALA A 168 1.62 18.15 -10.03
CA ALA A 168 0.46 17.50 -9.44
C ALA A 168 0.87 16.40 -8.45
N THR A 169 0.24 16.39 -7.28
CA THR A 169 0.36 15.31 -6.30
C THR A 169 -0.76 14.31 -6.52
N MET A 170 -0.41 13.07 -6.82
CA MET A 170 -1.32 11.93 -6.92
C MET A 170 -0.76 10.76 -6.12
N ALA A 171 -1.63 9.89 -5.67
CA ALA A 171 -1.25 8.63 -5.04
C ALA A 171 -1.65 7.46 -5.94
N ALA A 172 -0.82 6.44 -6.03
CA ALA A 172 -1.12 5.30 -6.89
C ALA A 172 -0.46 4.01 -6.45
N LYS A 173 -0.94 2.89 -6.99
CA LYS A 173 -0.31 1.57 -6.91
C LYS A 173 -0.49 0.82 -8.21
N THR A 174 0.61 0.29 -8.74
CA THR A 174 0.61 -0.63 -9.88
C THR A 174 0.45 -2.07 -9.40
N GLY A 175 -0.23 -2.90 -10.15
CA GLY A 175 -0.32 -4.33 -9.97
C GLY A 175 0.03 -5.06 -11.28
N THR A 176 0.74 -6.18 -11.16
CA THR A 176 1.07 -7.04 -12.30
C THR A 176 1.05 -8.47 -11.79
N THR A 177 0.25 -9.33 -12.38
CA THR A 177 0.22 -10.75 -12.03
C THR A 177 1.34 -11.52 -12.74
N ASN A 178 1.59 -12.73 -12.26
CA ASN A 178 2.55 -13.63 -12.89
C ASN A 178 2.22 -13.83 -14.38
N GLU A 179 3.24 -14.04 -15.19
CA GLU A 179 3.11 -14.23 -16.65
C GLU A 179 2.43 -13.07 -17.38
N LEU A 180 2.33 -11.87 -16.75
CA LEU A 180 1.70 -10.68 -17.34
C LEU A 180 0.24 -10.93 -17.75
N ARG A 181 -0.52 -11.72 -16.99
CA ARG A 181 -1.94 -12.01 -17.27
C ARG A 181 -2.81 -10.80 -17.04
N ASP A 182 -2.57 -10.10 -15.92
CA ASP A 182 -3.33 -8.91 -15.54
C ASP A 182 -2.42 -7.71 -15.31
N SER A 183 -2.88 -6.60 -15.80
CA SER A 183 -2.34 -5.27 -15.56
C SER A 183 -3.32 -4.47 -14.71
N TRP A 184 -2.93 -4.08 -13.51
CA TRP A 184 -3.74 -3.33 -12.57
C TRP A 184 -3.13 -1.96 -12.26
N PHE A 185 -4.00 -0.99 -12.06
CA PHE A 185 -3.63 0.31 -11.55
C PHE A 185 -4.75 0.88 -10.67
N ALA A 186 -4.42 1.26 -9.45
CA ALA A 186 -5.29 2.07 -8.61
C ALA A 186 -4.62 3.43 -8.42
N GLY A 187 -5.28 4.49 -8.84
CA GLY A 187 -4.77 5.85 -8.74
C GLY A 187 -5.82 6.81 -8.21
N MET A 188 -5.38 7.85 -7.52
CA MET A 188 -6.27 8.85 -6.95
C MET A 188 -5.65 10.24 -6.95
N ASP A 189 -6.51 11.21 -7.15
CA ASP A 189 -6.27 12.62 -6.90
C ASP A 189 -7.22 13.14 -5.81
N ASN A 190 -7.38 14.46 -5.67
CA ASN A 190 -8.25 15.03 -4.62
C ASN A 190 -9.74 14.74 -4.81
N ASN A 191 -10.18 14.40 -6.03
CA ASN A 191 -11.59 14.24 -6.37
C ASN A 191 -12.01 12.79 -6.55
N GLU A 192 -11.13 11.94 -7.05
CA GLU A 192 -11.51 10.61 -7.51
C GLU A 192 -10.47 9.55 -7.18
N LEU A 193 -10.99 8.37 -6.88
CA LEU A 193 -10.26 7.10 -6.85
C LEU A 193 -10.71 6.28 -8.07
N VAL A 194 -9.75 5.88 -8.89
CA VAL A 194 -9.99 5.14 -10.13
C VAL A 194 -9.15 3.88 -10.14
N SER A 195 -9.79 2.73 -10.28
CA SER A 195 -9.14 1.44 -10.52
C SER A 195 -9.30 1.07 -11.99
N VAL A 196 -8.20 0.64 -12.58
CA VAL A 196 -8.14 0.17 -13.98
C VAL A 196 -7.59 -1.25 -13.99
N TRP A 197 -8.28 -2.12 -14.70
CA TRP A 197 -7.85 -3.47 -15.01
C TRP A 197 -7.77 -3.68 -16.50
N VAL A 198 -6.71 -4.34 -16.94
CA VAL A 198 -6.54 -4.82 -18.31
C VAL A 198 -6.09 -6.28 -18.22
N GLY A 199 -6.90 -7.17 -18.75
CA GLY A 199 -6.68 -8.60 -18.74
C GLY A 199 -7.50 -9.27 -19.82
N ARG A 200 -7.54 -10.61 -19.80
CA ARG A 200 -8.28 -11.43 -20.75
C ARG A 200 -9.21 -12.36 -19.97
N ASP A 201 -10.43 -12.54 -20.49
CA ASP A 201 -11.44 -13.41 -19.87
C ASP A 201 -11.04 -14.90 -19.89
N ASP A 202 -10.18 -15.28 -20.85
CA ASP A 202 -9.61 -16.63 -20.95
C ASP A 202 -8.38 -16.84 -20.04
N ASN A 203 -8.06 -15.86 -19.20
CA ASN A 203 -6.90 -15.87 -18.31
C ASN A 203 -5.53 -16.11 -18.98
N GLN A 204 -5.45 -15.87 -20.30
CA GLN A 204 -4.17 -15.89 -21.02
C GLN A 204 -3.38 -14.60 -20.76
N PRO A 205 -2.04 -14.61 -20.94
CA PRO A 205 -1.23 -13.42 -20.79
C PRO A 205 -1.72 -12.24 -21.65
N ALA A 206 -1.95 -11.09 -21.02
CA ALA A 206 -2.21 -9.83 -21.72
C ALA A 206 -0.90 -9.19 -22.23
N GLY A 207 0.26 -9.64 -21.72
CA GLY A 207 1.57 -9.13 -22.09
C GLY A 207 1.86 -7.73 -21.52
N LEU A 208 1.09 -7.27 -20.55
CA LEU A 208 1.15 -5.91 -20.00
C LEU A 208 1.48 -5.92 -18.51
N THR A 209 2.33 -4.98 -18.10
CA THR A 209 2.52 -4.66 -16.69
C THR A 209 1.53 -3.59 -16.25
N GLY A 210 1.36 -3.38 -14.94
CA GLY A 210 0.57 -2.26 -14.41
C GLY A 210 1.01 -0.90 -14.94
N ALA A 211 2.30 -0.73 -15.25
CA ALA A 211 2.85 0.51 -15.79
C ALA A 211 2.67 0.65 -17.31
N SER A 212 2.72 -0.45 -18.08
CA SER A 212 2.60 -0.41 -19.54
C SER A 212 1.16 -0.54 -20.05
N GLY A 213 0.23 -1.07 -19.23
CA GLY A 213 -1.18 -1.24 -19.56
C GLY A 213 -2.09 -0.29 -18.77
N ALA A 214 -2.54 -0.69 -17.60
CA ALA A 214 -3.57 0.01 -16.82
C ALA A 214 -3.20 1.46 -16.47
N LEU A 215 -1.93 1.77 -16.16
CA LEU A 215 -1.47 3.15 -15.92
C LEU A 215 -1.69 4.03 -17.16
N GLN A 216 -1.51 3.51 -18.37
CA GLN A 216 -1.67 4.30 -19.59
C GLN A 216 -3.13 4.73 -19.78
N LEU A 217 -4.08 3.84 -19.49
CA LEU A 217 -5.52 4.15 -19.54
C LEU A 217 -5.90 5.18 -18.46
N PHE A 218 -5.44 4.98 -17.23
CA PHE A 218 -5.62 5.95 -16.14
C PHE A 218 -5.05 7.33 -16.54
N SER A 219 -3.85 7.34 -17.09
CA SER A 219 -3.18 8.57 -17.54
C SER A 219 -3.93 9.27 -18.68
N GLY A 220 -4.50 8.50 -19.61
CA GLY A 220 -5.38 9.02 -20.67
C GLY A 220 -6.63 9.67 -20.11
N TYR A 221 -7.31 8.99 -19.18
CA TYR A 221 -8.48 9.50 -18.48
C TYR A 221 -8.18 10.83 -17.75
N MET A 222 -7.10 10.86 -16.96
CA MET A 222 -6.68 12.08 -16.24
C MET A 222 -6.31 13.22 -17.18
N SER A 223 -5.80 12.94 -18.39
CA SER A 223 -5.49 13.97 -19.39
C SER A 223 -6.74 14.66 -19.93
N GLN A 224 -7.86 13.93 -20.02
CA GLN A 224 -9.14 14.48 -20.49
C GLN A 224 -9.91 15.22 -19.38
N ARG A 225 -9.95 14.61 -18.18
CA ARG A 225 -10.67 15.19 -17.03
C ARG A 225 -9.93 16.35 -16.38
N GLY A 226 -8.61 16.36 -16.45
CA GLY A 226 -7.75 17.21 -15.65
C GLY A 226 -7.42 16.57 -14.29
N VAL A 227 -6.27 16.91 -13.72
CA VAL A 227 -5.81 16.44 -12.41
C VAL A 227 -6.10 17.49 -11.34
N ASN A 228 -6.70 17.07 -10.23
CA ASN A 228 -6.87 17.88 -9.05
C ASN A 228 -5.89 17.39 -7.96
N SER A 229 -4.84 18.16 -7.72
CA SER A 229 -3.75 17.77 -6.83
C SER A 229 -4.22 17.42 -5.43
N LEU A 230 -3.78 16.28 -4.87
CA LEU A 230 -4.07 15.86 -3.50
C LEU A 230 -3.61 16.92 -2.49
N GLY A 231 -4.53 17.36 -1.65
CA GLY A 231 -4.25 18.18 -0.48
C GLY A 231 -3.84 17.29 0.70
N LEU A 232 -2.56 16.99 0.83
CA LEU A 232 -2.03 16.13 1.90
C LEU A 232 -1.93 16.88 3.25
N LYS A 233 -3.07 17.38 3.77
CA LYS A 233 -3.10 17.95 5.11
C LYS A 233 -2.80 16.85 6.13
N MET A 234 -1.71 17.03 6.88
CA MET A 234 -1.27 16.09 7.89
C MET A 234 -2.28 16.03 9.04
N PRO A 235 -2.76 14.83 9.45
CA PRO A 235 -3.69 14.71 10.55
C PRO A 235 -2.98 14.96 11.90
N GLU A 236 -3.78 15.28 12.91
CA GLU A 236 -3.30 15.43 14.28
C GLU A 236 -2.58 14.15 14.74
N GLY A 237 -1.48 14.34 15.51
CA GLY A 237 -0.66 13.23 16.01
C GLY A 237 0.28 12.60 14.98
N VAL A 238 0.32 13.10 13.75
CA VAL A 238 1.35 12.78 12.74
C VAL A 238 2.27 13.98 12.59
N SER A 239 3.57 13.75 12.48
CA SER A 239 4.59 14.78 12.24
C SER A 239 5.77 14.19 11.48
N TRP A 240 6.58 15.06 10.89
CA TRP A 240 7.85 14.66 10.31
C TRP A 240 8.81 14.14 11.39
N ALA A 241 9.46 13.03 11.09
CA ALA A 241 10.49 12.46 11.95
C ALA A 241 11.61 11.86 11.09
N SER A 242 12.83 11.85 11.63
CA SER A 242 13.99 11.28 10.97
C SER A 242 14.29 9.89 11.54
N PHE A 243 14.60 8.96 10.65
CA PHE A 243 14.88 7.57 11.00
C PHE A 243 16.21 7.13 10.41
N SER A 244 16.97 6.36 11.17
CA SER A 244 18.14 5.66 10.65
C SER A 244 17.71 4.64 9.61
N ARG A 245 18.27 4.68 8.41
CA ARG A 245 17.98 3.70 7.35
C ARG A 245 18.39 2.29 7.72
N ALA A 246 19.41 2.16 8.57
CA ALA A 246 19.93 0.86 8.99
C ALA A 246 19.09 0.21 10.08
N SER A 247 18.68 0.97 11.11
CA SER A 247 18.00 0.42 12.27
C SER A 247 16.50 0.74 12.35
N GLY A 248 16.02 1.73 11.59
CA GLY A 248 14.67 2.26 11.75
C GLY A 248 14.44 3.03 13.05
N ALA A 249 15.48 3.21 13.88
CA ALA A 249 15.38 4.02 15.09
C ALA A 249 15.17 5.49 14.74
N ARG A 250 14.34 6.17 15.54
CA ARG A 250 14.18 7.62 15.42
C ARG A 250 15.50 8.30 15.82
N VAL A 251 15.96 9.21 14.98
CA VAL A 251 17.21 9.96 15.18
C VAL A 251 16.96 11.47 15.07
N ALA A 252 17.92 12.27 15.48
CA ALA A 252 17.87 13.71 15.30
C ALA A 252 17.78 14.08 13.80
N SER A 253 17.16 15.20 13.48
CA SER A 253 16.85 15.61 12.09
C SER A 253 18.10 15.95 11.27
N ASP A 254 19.20 16.27 11.95
CA ASP A 254 20.50 16.61 11.37
C ASP A 254 21.41 15.39 11.17
N CYS A 255 20.95 14.18 11.51
CA CYS A 255 21.75 12.97 11.31
C CYS A 255 21.99 12.68 9.82
N PRO A 256 23.27 12.59 9.40
CA PRO A 256 23.61 12.30 8.01
C PRO A 256 23.01 10.99 7.52
N GLY A 257 22.43 10.99 6.31
CA GLY A 257 21.86 9.80 5.68
C GLY A 257 20.57 9.28 6.34
N SER A 258 19.99 10.03 7.28
CA SER A 258 18.69 9.70 7.84
C SER A 258 17.57 9.83 6.79
N LEU A 259 16.50 9.05 6.97
CA LEU A 259 15.29 9.15 6.16
C LEU A 259 14.25 10.00 6.89
N GLN A 260 13.91 11.14 6.32
CA GLN A 260 12.86 12.00 6.85
C GLN A 260 11.51 11.63 6.25
N VAL A 261 10.57 11.19 7.09
CA VAL A 261 9.21 10.76 6.69
C VAL A 261 8.20 11.16 7.75
N PRO A 262 6.92 11.34 7.40
CA PRO A 262 5.88 11.49 8.40
C PRO A 262 5.70 10.19 9.19
N ALA A 263 5.42 10.35 10.47
CA ALA A 263 5.19 9.23 11.39
C ALA A 263 4.17 9.61 12.46
N LYS A 264 3.45 8.62 12.95
CA LYS A 264 2.60 8.74 14.13
C LYS A 264 3.49 8.92 15.35
N LEU A 265 3.31 10.04 16.09
CA LEU A 265 4.18 10.38 17.22
C LEU A 265 3.91 9.53 18.45
N ALA A 266 2.67 9.06 18.64
CA ALA A 266 2.31 8.18 19.74
C ALA A 266 3.12 6.88 19.67
N GLY A 267 3.85 6.57 20.75
CA GLY A 267 4.70 5.39 20.82
C GLY A 267 6.10 5.53 20.23
N LEU A 268 6.44 6.67 19.60
CA LEU A 268 7.82 6.94 19.21
C LEU A 268 8.60 7.46 20.43
N GLY A 269 9.73 6.82 20.73
CA GLY A 269 10.70 7.32 21.72
C GLY A 269 11.33 8.65 21.31
N ALA A 270 12.08 9.26 22.24
CA ALA A 270 12.90 10.43 21.95
C ALA A 270 13.89 10.12 20.81
N PRO A 271 14.23 11.11 19.94
CA PRO A 271 15.23 10.90 18.92
C PRO A 271 16.61 10.61 19.54
N ALA A 272 17.27 9.56 19.07
CA ALA A 272 18.65 9.27 19.44
C ALA A 272 19.62 10.26 18.77
N SER A 273 20.77 10.53 19.42
CA SER A 273 21.84 11.30 18.79
C SER A 273 22.49 10.53 17.64
N CYS A 274 23.04 11.22 16.66
CA CYS A 274 23.75 10.60 15.52
C CYS A 274 24.98 9.77 15.93
N ALA A 275 25.59 10.09 17.07
CA ALA A 275 26.80 9.45 17.58
C ALA A 275 26.54 8.14 18.36
N SER A 276 25.29 7.78 18.61
CA SER A 276 24.99 6.53 19.31
C SER A 276 25.33 5.36 18.38
N PRO A 277 26.29 4.48 18.75
CA PRO A 277 26.47 3.24 18.03
C PRO A 277 25.15 2.45 18.18
N VAL A 278 24.40 2.34 17.12
CA VAL A 278 23.21 1.52 17.09
C VAL A 278 23.69 0.09 17.26
N SER A 279 23.48 -0.49 18.43
CA SER A 279 23.64 -1.92 18.67
C SER A 279 22.85 -2.62 17.55
N ASN A 280 23.52 -3.50 16.84
CA ASN A 280 23.09 -4.15 15.60
C ASN A 280 21.62 -4.59 15.73
N PRO A 281 20.63 -3.99 15.03
CA PRO A 281 19.21 -4.25 15.26
C PRO A 281 18.79 -5.67 14.88
N VAL A 282 19.64 -6.37 14.11
CA VAL A 282 19.46 -7.78 13.80
C VAL A 282 19.37 -8.60 15.08
N ASN A 283 20.17 -8.28 16.11
CA ASN A 283 20.14 -9.01 17.38
C ASN A 283 18.96 -8.63 18.29
N ALA A 284 18.44 -7.41 18.21
CA ALA A 284 17.27 -7.01 19.00
C ALA A 284 15.98 -7.60 18.44
N LEU A 285 15.88 -7.76 17.12
CA LEU A 285 14.76 -8.42 16.45
C LEU A 285 14.82 -9.94 16.64
N ASP A 286 16.01 -10.57 16.58
CA ASP A 286 16.17 -12.01 16.80
C ASP A 286 15.93 -12.40 18.27
N GLN A 287 16.25 -11.55 19.27
CA GLN A 287 15.88 -11.79 20.67
C GLN A 287 14.37 -11.67 20.92
N TRP A 288 13.67 -10.85 20.15
CA TRP A 288 12.20 -10.73 20.28
C TRP A 288 11.47 -11.89 19.56
N PHE A 289 12.09 -12.49 18.52
CA PHE A 289 11.52 -13.58 17.71
C PHE A 289 12.03 -14.98 18.07
N GLY A 290 13.09 -15.09 18.87
CA GLY A 290 13.66 -16.41 19.29
C GLY A 290 12.71 -17.28 20.13
N GLY A 291 11.53 -16.79 20.48
CA GLY A 291 10.50 -17.52 21.22
C GLY A 291 9.41 -18.18 20.39
N PHE A 292 9.39 -18.03 19.05
CA PHE A 292 8.29 -18.50 18.20
C PHE A 292 8.64 -19.67 17.27
N PHE A 293 9.87 -20.18 17.29
CA PHE A 293 10.33 -21.31 16.46
C PHE A 293 11.04 -22.39 17.28
N ASN A 294 10.37 -22.91 18.31
CA ASN A 294 10.65 -24.24 18.91
C ASN A 294 9.38 -25.06 18.89
#